data_f2540676361059368c89a158865e05a1
#
_entry.id   f2540676361059368c89a158865e05a1
#
_cell.length_a   1.000
_cell.length_b   1.000
_cell.length_c   1.000
_cell.angle_alpha   90.00
_cell.angle_beta   90.00
_cell.angle_gamma   90.00
#
_symmetry.space_group_name_H-M   'P 1'
#
loop_
_entity.id
_entity.type
_entity.pdbx_description
1 polymer ?
#
loop_
_entity_poly.entity_id
_entity_poly.type
_entity_poly.pdbx_seq_one_letter_code
_entity_poly.pdbx_strand_id
1 'polypeptide(L)'
;PGVGPRVWIDLPGAPQRTRTIPGSGAVRQVRVGRPGEDTTRLVFEFQPGTLLDPTRLRLVGTSADRWRMELGPAAAASFPIGEGDLEAPAAPSWRAQVPWQPRLPQGPIPSAAGLPDVPRGRYTLVIDPGHGGPDPGAVGINGLRETDVVLDVSLQLASLLQAKGINVLLTRTSEVDVDLPPRVALANNSRADLFLSIHANALSLSRPDVNGIETFYFESARSRNLAQAVQEQMLAISPGSPDRGARPGRFFVIRRTVMPAALAEMGFVTGQLDS
;
A
#
# COMPACT_ATOMS: atom_id res chain seq x y z
N PRO A 1 -3.04 -4.51 26.65
CA PRO A 1 -4.11 -5.17 25.93
C PRO A 1 -3.75 -5.15 24.44
N GLY A 2 -3.48 -6.33 23.85
CA GLY A 2 -3.07 -6.45 22.45
C GLY A 2 -4.14 -5.94 21.50
N VAL A 3 -3.72 -5.39 20.37
CA VAL A 3 -4.61 -5.01 19.27
C VAL A 3 -4.86 -6.29 18.47
N GLY A 4 -6.14 -6.64 18.24
CA GLY A 4 -6.52 -7.78 17.39
C GLY A 4 -6.36 -7.44 15.90
N PRO A 5 -6.42 -8.43 15.01
CA PRO A 5 -6.36 -8.20 13.56
C PRO A 5 -7.52 -7.33 13.08
N ARG A 6 -7.31 -6.67 11.94
CA ARG A 6 -8.30 -5.79 11.32
C ARG A 6 -8.51 -6.15 9.87
N VAL A 7 -9.74 -6.07 9.41
CA VAL A 7 -10.13 -6.17 8.01
C VAL A 7 -10.93 -4.94 7.66
N TRP A 8 -10.67 -4.33 6.52
CA TRP A 8 -11.48 -3.20 6.06
C TRP A 8 -12.01 -3.44 4.63
N ILE A 9 -13.14 -2.80 4.37
CA ILE A 9 -13.82 -2.84 3.08
C ILE A 9 -14.20 -1.41 2.73
N ASP A 10 -13.84 -0.97 1.54
CA ASP A 10 -14.28 0.30 0.99
C ASP A 10 -15.48 0.06 0.07
N LEU A 11 -16.56 0.76 0.36
CA LEU A 11 -17.80 0.72 -0.41
C LEU A 11 -18.02 2.07 -1.09
N PRO A 12 -18.56 2.11 -2.32
CA PRO A 12 -18.92 3.36 -2.96
C PRO A 12 -20.07 4.06 -2.19
N GLY A 13 -20.03 5.38 -2.20
CA GLY A 13 -20.98 6.22 -1.48
C GLY A 13 -20.55 6.62 -0.07
N ALA A 14 -20.83 7.86 0.28
CA ALA A 14 -20.49 8.40 1.60
C ALA A 14 -21.46 7.91 2.68
N PRO A 15 -20.99 7.55 3.88
CA PRO A 15 -21.87 7.24 4.98
C PRO A 15 -22.54 8.52 5.48
N GLN A 16 -23.81 8.43 5.87
CA GLN A 16 -24.52 9.56 6.48
C GLN A 16 -23.85 10.02 7.79
N ARG A 17 -23.28 9.08 8.55
CA ARG A 17 -22.56 9.35 9.80
C ARG A 17 -21.43 8.33 9.99
N THR A 18 -20.30 8.81 10.48
CA THR A 18 -19.26 7.93 11.03
C THR A 18 -19.72 7.41 12.39
N ARG A 19 -19.50 6.12 12.66
CA ARG A 19 -19.92 5.49 13.93
C ARG A 19 -19.10 4.25 14.22
N THR A 20 -19.08 3.87 15.49
CA THR A 20 -18.57 2.57 15.94
C THR A 20 -19.76 1.72 16.38
N ILE A 21 -19.80 0.49 15.90
CA ILE A 21 -20.85 -0.49 16.20
C ILE A 21 -20.18 -1.58 17.03
N PRO A 22 -20.68 -1.89 18.24
CA PRO A 22 -20.18 -3.03 19.01
C PRO A 22 -20.28 -4.32 18.20
N GLY A 23 -19.24 -5.14 18.23
CA GLY A 23 -19.23 -6.44 17.58
C GLY A 23 -19.77 -7.56 18.47
N SER A 24 -19.77 -8.77 17.96
CA SER A 24 -20.11 -9.98 18.69
C SER A 24 -19.15 -11.11 18.30
N GLY A 25 -18.98 -12.10 19.18
CA GLY A 25 -18.08 -13.23 18.94
C GLY A 25 -16.62 -12.79 18.75
N ALA A 26 -16.00 -13.21 17.65
CA ALA A 26 -14.64 -12.83 17.30
C ALA A 26 -14.49 -11.36 16.90
N VAL A 27 -15.54 -10.69 16.47
CA VAL A 27 -15.52 -9.28 16.10
C VAL A 27 -15.67 -8.42 17.35
N ARG A 28 -14.67 -7.60 17.66
CA ARG A 28 -14.70 -6.68 18.79
C ARG A 28 -15.62 -5.48 18.53
N GLN A 29 -15.44 -4.88 17.34
CA GLN A 29 -16.22 -3.72 16.89
C GLN A 29 -16.11 -3.54 15.39
N VAL A 30 -17.06 -2.81 14.82
CA VAL A 30 -17.02 -2.34 13.42
C VAL A 30 -17.04 -0.82 13.42
N ARG A 31 -16.03 -0.20 12.81
CA ARG A 31 -15.99 1.25 12.61
C ARG A 31 -16.45 1.59 11.20
N VAL A 32 -17.40 2.51 11.10
CA VAL A 32 -17.84 3.08 9.83
C VAL A 32 -17.18 4.44 9.70
N GLY A 33 -16.27 4.55 8.74
CA GLY A 33 -15.49 5.75 8.45
C GLY A 33 -15.81 6.31 7.07
N ARG A 34 -15.34 7.54 6.83
CA ARG A 34 -15.43 8.22 5.55
C ARG A 34 -14.02 8.60 5.11
N PRO A 35 -13.28 7.70 4.43
CA PRO A 35 -11.92 7.99 3.98
C PRO A 35 -11.87 9.01 2.84
N GLY A 36 -12.98 9.19 2.10
CA GLY A 36 -13.15 10.14 1.02
C GLY A 36 -14.59 10.67 0.93
N GLU A 37 -14.86 11.56 -0.02
CA GLU A 37 -16.20 12.17 -0.15
C GLU A 37 -17.28 11.16 -0.53
N ASP A 38 -16.94 10.20 -1.38
CA ASP A 38 -17.86 9.20 -1.92
C ASP A 38 -17.46 7.77 -1.54
N THR A 39 -16.80 7.60 -0.41
CA THR A 39 -16.38 6.28 0.06
C THR A 39 -16.76 6.05 1.50
N THR A 40 -17.36 4.90 1.76
CA THR A 40 -17.60 4.38 3.12
C THR A 40 -16.59 3.30 3.41
N ARG A 41 -15.76 3.46 4.46
CA ARG A 41 -14.88 2.42 4.96
C ARG A 41 -15.47 1.73 6.17
N LEU A 42 -15.62 0.42 6.08
CA LEU A 42 -15.95 -0.46 7.19
C LEU A 42 -14.67 -1.10 7.71
N VAL A 43 -14.31 -0.85 8.97
CA VAL A 43 -13.16 -1.49 9.62
C VAL A 43 -13.68 -2.47 10.67
N PHE A 44 -13.46 -3.75 10.45
CA PHE A 44 -13.77 -4.82 11.39
C PHE A 44 -12.56 -5.06 12.27
N GLU A 45 -12.68 -4.76 13.54
CA GLU A 45 -11.65 -5.07 14.55
C GLU A 45 -12.01 -6.37 15.26
N PHE A 46 -11.08 -7.30 15.30
CA PHE A 46 -11.27 -8.59 15.94
C PHE A 46 -10.70 -8.61 17.34
N GLN A 47 -11.12 -9.58 18.13
CA GLN A 47 -10.53 -9.83 19.44
C GLN A 47 -9.04 -10.18 19.31
N PRO A 48 -8.20 -9.78 20.29
CA PRO A 48 -6.81 -10.23 20.34
C PRO A 48 -6.73 -11.77 20.29
N GLY A 49 -5.77 -12.30 19.51
CA GLY A 49 -5.61 -13.74 19.32
C GLY A 49 -6.55 -14.37 18.28
N THR A 50 -7.44 -13.61 17.63
CA THR A 50 -8.23 -14.13 16.52
C THR A 50 -7.32 -14.43 15.33
N LEU A 51 -7.37 -15.65 14.82
CA LEU A 51 -6.69 -16.04 13.60
C LEU A 51 -7.67 -15.87 12.42
N LEU A 52 -7.30 -15.04 11.47
CA LEU A 52 -8.05 -14.85 10.22
C LEU A 52 -7.30 -15.57 9.10
N ASP A 53 -8.04 -16.32 8.32
CA ASP A 53 -7.55 -16.88 7.06
C ASP A 53 -8.03 -15.98 5.92
N PRO A 54 -7.16 -15.18 5.29
CA PRO A 54 -7.56 -14.26 4.22
C PRO A 54 -8.20 -14.97 3.02
N THR A 55 -7.85 -16.24 2.79
CA THR A 55 -8.38 -17.03 1.67
C THR A 55 -9.84 -17.42 1.86
N ARG A 56 -10.35 -17.32 3.10
CA ARG A 56 -11.72 -17.67 3.47
C ARG A 56 -12.61 -16.47 3.74
N LEU A 57 -12.05 -15.26 3.60
CA LEU A 57 -12.85 -14.04 3.70
C LEU A 57 -13.66 -13.86 2.42
N ARG A 58 -14.99 -13.82 2.56
CA ARG A 58 -15.89 -13.59 1.43
C ARG A 58 -16.92 -12.53 1.78
N LEU A 59 -17.11 -11.60 0.85
CA LEU A 59 -18.20 -10.65 0.90
C LEU A 59 -19.31 -11.15 -0.04
N VAL A 60 -20.43 -11.56 0.51
CA VAL A 60 -21.56 -12.14 -0.23
C VAL A 60 -22.72 -11.15 -0.22
N GLY A 61 -23.10 -10.65 -1.39
CA GLY A 61 -24.33 -9.88 -1.56
C GLY A 61 -25.54 -10.80 -1.38
N THR A 62 -26.43 -10.47 -0.43
CA THR A 62 -27.67 -11.20 -0.19
C THR A 62 -28.88 -10.53 -0.80
N SER A 63 -28.77 -9.22 -1.09
CA SER A 63 -29.72 -8.40 -1.86
C SER A 63 -29.00 -7.14 -2.35
N ALA A 64 -29.65 -6.28 -3.11
CA ALA A 64 -29.05 -5.04 -3.64
C ALA A 64 -28.51 -4.10 -2.55
N ASP A 65 -29.03 -4.22 -1.32
CA ASP A 65 -28.75 -3.36 -0.17
C ASP A 65 -28.17 -4.12 1.03
N ARG A 66 -27.97 -5.43 0.94
CA ARG A 66 -27.50 -6.28 2.03
C ARG A 66 -26.34 -7.15 1.64
N TRP A 67 -25.31 -7.09 2.48
CA TRP A 67 -24.08 -7.85 2.32
C TRP A 67 -23.76 -8.61 3.60
N ARG A 68 -23.24 -9.82 3.44
CA ARG A 68 -22.76 -10.65 4.52
C ARG A 68 -21.27 -10.91 4.33
N MET A 69 -20.47 -10.59 5.33
CA MET A 69 -19.07 -11.01 5.37
C MET A 69 -18.98 -12.39 6.02
N GLU A 70 -18.46 -13.35 5.28
CA GLU A 70 -18.16 -14.70 5.77
C GLU A 70 -16.68 -14.78 6.11
N LEU A 71 -16.38 -15.14 7.36
CA LEU A 71 -15.00 -15.17 7.89
C LEU A 71 -14.39 -16.58 7.84
N GLY A 72 -15.13 -17.57 7.38
CA GLY A 72 -14.81 -18.98 7.55
C GLY A 72 -14.95 -19.41 9.02
N PRO A 73 -14.75 -20.69 9.36
CA PRO A 73 -14.76 -21.12 10.73
C PRO A 73 -13.59 -20.45 11.46
N ALA A 74 -13.88 -19.54 12.37
CA ALA A 74 -12.90 -18.98 13.28
C ALA A 74 -12.43 -20.13 14.19
N ALA A 75 -11.18 -20.55 14.09
CA ALA A 75 -10.59 -21.41 15.07
C ALA A 75 -10.49 -20.59 16.36
N ALA A 76 -11.42 -20.78 17.27
CA ALA A 76 -11.29 -20.29 18.62
C ALA A 76 -10.13 -21.09 19.24
N ALA A 77 -8.94 -20.51 19.30
CA ALA A 77 -7.86 -21.04 20.08
C ALA A 77 -8.20 -20.80 21.56
N SER A 78 -8.83 -21.78 22.18
CA SER A 78 -8.89 -21.87 23.63
C SER A 78 -7.49 -22.27 24.11
N PHE A 79 -6.73 -21.30 24.63
CA PHE A 79 -5.48 -21.60 25.33
C PHE A 79 -5.83 -21.90 26.80
N PRO A 80 -5.44 -23.07 27.36
CA PRO A 80 -5.39 -23.21 28.79
C PRO A 80 -4.27 -22.31 29.32
N ILE A 81 -4.61 -21.45 30.26
CA ILE A 81 -3.61 -20.68 31.01
C ILE A 81 -2.91 -21.67 31.92
N GLY A 82 -1.74 -22.18 31.50
CA GLY A 82 -0.79 -22.89 32.27
C GLY A 82 0.50 -22.10 32.31
N GLU A 83 0.94 -21.72 33.50
CA GLU A 83 2.30 -21.19 33.72
C GLU A 83 3.32 -22.26 33.31
N GLY A 84 4.14 -21.98 32.31
CA GLY A 84 5.24 -22.81 31.85
C GLY A 84 5.78 -22.32 30.53
N ASP A 85 7.02 -21.88 30.56
CA ASP A 85 7.98 -21.60 29.51
C ASP A 85 7.41 -21.38 28.08
N LEU A 86 7.23 -20.11 27.73
CA LEU A 86 6.85 -19.68 26.38
C LEU A 86 8.07 -19.72 25.45
N GLU A 87 8.40 -20.90 24.93
CA GLU A 87 9.07 -20.97 23.65
C GLU A 87 8.11 -20.33 22.61
N ALA A 88 8.57 -19.26 21.96
CA ALA A 88 7.80 -18.61 20.92
C ALA A 88 7.43 -19.66 19.85
N PRO A 89 6.15 -19.75 19.45
CA PRO A 89 5.76 -20.70 18.41
C PRO A 89 6.59 -20.41 17.15
N ALA A 90 7.19 -21.46 16.60
CA ALA A 90 7.94 -21.38 15.34
C ALA A 90 7.07 -20.66 14.30
N ALA A 91 7.65 -19.66 13.65
CA ALA A 91 6.97 -18.89 12.60
C ALA A 91 6.37 -19.86 11.57
N PRO A 92 5.12 -19.62 11.11
CA PRO A 92 4.46 -20.52 10.17
C PRO A 92 5.36 -20.79 8.97
N SER A 93 5.37 -22.04 8.51
CA SER A 93 6.27 -22.60 7.48
C SER A 93 6.23 -21.90 6.12
N TRP A 94 5.28 -20.98 5.89
CA TRP A 94 5.27 -20.14 4.68
C TRP A 94 6.43 -19.15 4.61
N ARG A 95 7.06 -18.79 5.75
CA ARG A 95 8.31 -18.00 5.75
C ARG A 95 9.53 -18.77 5.25
N ALA A 96 9.43 -20.09 5.14
CA ALA A 96 10.55 -20.93 4.72
C ALA A 96 10.54 -21.26 3.21
N GLN A 97 9.51 -20.83 2.48
CA GLN A 97 9.43 -21.09 1.04
C GLN A 97 9.87 -19.85 0.26
N VAL A 98 11.15 -19.88 -0.10
CA VAL A 98 11.87 -18.99 -1.00
C VAL A 98 11.97 -17.56 -0.46
N PRO A 99 13.15 -17.12 0.01
CA PRO A 99 13.41 -15.70 0.14
C PRO A 99 13.13 -15.07 -1.22
N TRP A 100 12.17 -14.14 -1.28
CA TRP A 100 12.01 -13.30 -2.47
C TRP A 100 13.39 -12.70 -2.76
N GLN A 101 14.01 -13.17 -3.81
CA GLN A 101 15.19 -12.54 -4.36
C GLN A 101 14.69 -11.63 -5.48
N PRO A 102 14.93 -10.31 -5.39
CA PRO A 102 14.59 -9.42 -6.48
C PRO A 102 15.24 -9.99 -7.73
N ARG A 103 14.41 -10.44 -8.68
CA ARG A 103 14.92 -10.66 -10.03
C ARG A 103 15.18 -9.28 -10.58
N LEU A 104 16.42 -8.83 -10.46
CA LEU A 104 16.87 -7.68 -11.22
C LEU A 104 16.44 -7.93 -12.68
N PRO A 105 15.81 -6.93 -13.34
CA PRO A 105 15.43 -7.05 -14.74
C PRO A 105 16.65 -7.56 -15.50
N GLN A 106 16.52 -8.63 -16.27
CA GLN A 106 17.62 -9.18 -17.10
C GLN A 106 17.90 -8.33 -18.35
N GLY A 107 17.41 -7.08 -18.37
CA GLY A 107 17.73 -6.08 -19.36
C GLY A 107 18.72 -5.05 -18.81
N PRO A 108 19.37 -4.26 -19.67
CA PRO A 108 20.21 -3.17 -19.20
C PRO A 108 19.31 -2.23 -18.39
N ILE A 109 19.58 -2.17 -17.07
CA ILE A 109 19.06 -1.10 -16.23
C ILE A 109 19.47 0.19 -16.94
N PRO A 110 18.53 1.12 -17.26
CA PRO A 110 18.90 2.40 -17.79
C PRO A 110 19.96 2.97 -16.85
N SER A 111 21.20 3.01 -17.31
CA SER A 111 22.27 3.49 -16.45
C SER A 111 21.91 4.94 -16.14
N ALA A 112 22.01 5.34 -14.89
CA ALA A 112 21.94 6.74 -14.51
C ALA A 112 22.94 7.62 -15.29
N ALA A 113 23.76 7.03 -16.13
CA ALA A 113 24.78 7.66 -16.96
C ALA A 113 24.25 8.68 -17.99
N GLY A 114 22.99 8.59 -18.38
CA GLY A 114 22.36 9.56 -19.30
C GLY A 114 21.54 10.66 -18.60
N LEU A 115 21.38 10.59 -17.27
CA LEU A 115 20.65 11.60 -16.52
C LEU A 115 21.55 12.79 -16.19
N PRO A 116 21.05 14.05 -16.28
CA PRO A 116 21.83 15.22 -15.92
C PRO A 116 22.23 15.17 -14.45
N ASP A 117 23.46 15.56 -14.16
CA ASP A 117 23.91 15.75 -12.79
C ASP A 117 23.24 16.98 -12.20
N VAL A 118 22.73 16.82 -10.99
CA VAL A 118 22.08 17.89 -10.23
C VAL A 118 23.05 18.41 -9.18
N PRO A 119 23.15 19.74 -8.99
CA PRO A 119 23.96 20.28 -7.90
C PRO A 119 23.54 19.65 -6.55
N ARG A 120 24.52 19.06 -5.85
CA ARG A 120 24.24 18.31 -4.61
C ARG A 120 23.49 19.12 -3.59
N GLY A 121 22.43 18.54 -3.04
CA GLY A 121 21.60 19.13 -2.01
C GLY A 121 20.70 20.30 -2.45
N ARG A 122 20.67 20.60 -3.77
CA ARG A 122 19.82 21.66 -4.30
C ARG A 122 18.33 21.31 -4.22
N TYR A 123 17.99 20.04 -4.44
CA TYR A 123 16.60 19.57 -4.44
C TYR A 123 16.40 18.52 -3.37
N THR A 124 15.22 18.58 -2.75
CA THR A 124 14.77 17.59 -1.76
C THR A 124 13.53 16.88 -2.28
N LEU A 125 13.60 15.55 -2.36
CA LEU A 125 12.48 14.69 -2.69
C LEU A 125 12.08 13.89 -1.44
N VAL A 126 10.80 13.82 -1.14
CA VAL A 126 10.27 12.84 -0.20
C VAL A 126 9.70 11.67 -0.99
N ILE A 127 10.20 10.47 -0.71
CA ILE A 127 9.66 9.21 -1.18
C ILE A 127 8.84 8.60 -0.05
N ASP A 128 7.62 8.20 -0.37
CA ASP A 128 6.65 7.64 0.56
C ASP A 128 6.30 6.20 0.17
N PRO A 129 7.03 5.20 0.71
CA PRO A 129 6.63 3.80 0.52
C PRO A 129 5.27 3.57 1.17
N GLY A 130 4.25 3.20 0.38
CA GLY A 130 2.91 2.93 0.91
C GLY A 130 2.90 1.82 1.96
N HIS A 131 1.84 1.78 2.78
CA HIS A 131 1.61 0.72 3.76
C HIS A 131 2.73 0.57 4.81
N GLY A 132 2.88 -0.60 5.42
CA GLY A 132 3.96 -0.91 6.37
C GLY A 132 3.46 -1.45 7.71
N GLY A 133 4.32 -2.16 8.44
CA GLY A 133 3.99 -2.77 9.72
C GLY A 133 2.87 -3.81 9.61
N PRO A 134 1.76 -3.66 10.37
CA PRO A 134 0.63 -4.58 10.30
C PRO A 134 -0.22 -4.43 9.01
N ASP A 135 0.01 -3.39 8.23
CA ASP A 135 -0.69 -3.16 6.95
C ASP A 135 0.17 -3.71 5.79
N PRO A 136 -0.17 -4.89 5.25
CA PRO A 136 0.58 -5.48 4.15
C PRO A 136 0.31 -4.78 2.80
N GLY A 137 -0.63 -3.81 2.75
CA GLY A 137 -1.20 -3.36 1.49
C GLY A 137 -1.99 -4.47 0.79
N ALA A 138 -2.02 -4.46 -0.50
CA ALA A 138 -2.57 -5.54 -1.29
C ALA A 138 -1.72 -6.81 -1.18
N VAL A 139 -2.40 -7.97 -1.24
CA VAL A 139 -1.74 -9.27 -1.31
C VAL A 139 -2.09 -9.89 -2.65
N GLY A 140 -1.10 -10.04 -3.49
CA GLY A 140 -1.22 -10.47 -4.86
C GLY A 140 -0.98 -11.95 -5.09
N ILE A 141 -0.64 -12.30 -6.32
CA ILE A 141 -0.36 -13.67 -6.76
C ILE A 141 0.83 -14.22 -5.95
N ASN A 142 0.74 -15.48 -5.55
CA ASN A 142 1.75 -16.18 -4.73
C ASN A 142 2.03 -15.51 -3.37
N GLY A 143 1.09 -14.71 -2.86
CA GLY A 143 1.26 -14.04 -1.58
C GLY A 143 2.18 -12.81 -1.62
N LEU A 144 2.45 -12.26 -2.81
CA LEU A 144 3.24 -11.04 -2.99
C LEU A 144 2.57 -9.89 -2.23
N ARG A 145 3.24 -9.32 -1.25
CA ARG A 145 2.71 -8.21 -0.45
C ARG A 145 3.14 -6.88 -1.07
N GLU A 146 2.21 -5.97 -1.23
CA GLU A 146 2.48 -4.62 -1.72
C GLU A 146 3.56 -3.92 -0.89
N THR A 147 3.45 -3.98 0.44
CA THR A 147 4.38 -3.32 1.36
C THR A 147 5.84 -3.72 1.15
N ASP A 148 6.11 -4.98 0.77
CA ASP A 148 7.46 -5.49 0.52
C ASP A 148 8.03 -4.91 -0.78
N VAL A 149 7.21 -4.90 -1.83
CA VAL A 149 7.60 -4.37 -3.15
C VAL A 149 7.86 -2.88 -3.08
N VAL A 150 6.93 -2.12 -2.51
CA VAL A 150 7.06 -0.65 -2.48
C VAL A 150 8.20 -0.17 -1.60
N LEU A 151 8.51 -0.90 -0.51
CA LEU A 151 9.66 -0.57 0.33
C LEU A 151 10.98 -0.81 -0.43
N ASP A 152 11.13 -1.96 -1.06
CA ASP A 152 12.34 -2.32 -1.80
C ASP A 152 12.61 -1.34 -2.95
N VAL A 153 11.60 -1.08 -3.78
CA VAL A 153 11.71 -0.10 -4.88
C VAL A 153 12.04 1.28 -4.36
N SER A 154 11.42 1.71 -3.26
CA SER A 154 11.66 3.04 -2.68
C SER A 154 13.09 3.20 -2.15
N LEU A 155 13.65 2.17 -1.52
CA LEU A 155 15.02 2.18 -1.00
C LEU A 155 16.04 2.22 -2.15
N GLN A 156 15.82 1.45 -3.21
CA GLN A 156 16.66 1.46 -4.40
C GLN A 156 16.60 2.83 -5.11
N LEU A 157 15.40 3.36 -5.32
CA LEU A 157 15.21 4.68 -5.92
C LEU A 157 15.88 5.78 -5.10
N ALA A 158 15.74 5.75 -3.77
CA ALA A 158 16.40 6.72 -2.90
C ALA A 158 17.93 6.67 -3.07
N SER A 159 18.52 5.48 -3.10
CA SER A 159 19.97 5.30 -3.30
C SER A 159 20.45 5.86 -4.66
N LEU A 160 19.71 5.59 -5.73
CA LEU A 160 20.03 6.09 -7.07
C LEU A 160 19.97 7.61 -7.16
N LEU A 161 18.92 8.22 -6.58
CA LEU A 161 18.74 9.66 -6.59
C LEU A 161 19.76 10.40 -5.71
N GLN A 162 20.12 9.82 -4.56
CA GLN A 162 21.18 10.35 -3.70
C GLN A 162 22.54 10.32 -4.40
N ALA A 163 22.83 9.25 -5.14
CA ALA A 163 24.03 9.19 -5.96
C ALA A 163 24.10 10.28 -7.04
N LYS A 164 22.92 10.75 -7.50
CA LYS A 164 22.77 11.87 -8.45
C LYS A 164 22.74 13.27 -7.78
N GLY A 165 22.92 13.34 -6.48
CA GLY A 165 23.01 14.60 -5.75
C GLY A 165 21.68 15.14 -5.19
N ILE A 166 20.58 14.40 -5.33
CA ILE A 166 19.29 14.78 -4.75
C ILE A 166 19.26 14.42 -3.27
N ASN A 167 18.79 15.33 -2.43
CA ASN A 167 18.50 15.02 -1.04
C ASN A 167 17.19 14.23 -0.96
N VAL A 168 17.25 12.98 -0.51
CA VAL A 168 16.07 12.10 -0.42
C VAL A 168 15.75 11.80 1.03
N LEU A 169 14.49 12.04 1.39
CA LEU A 169 13.90 11.64 2.66
C LEU A 169 12.86 10.54 2.40
N LEU A 170 12.83 9.54 3.26
CA LEU A 170 11.86 8.45 3.20
C LEU A 170 10.90 8.56 4.38
N THR A 171 9.61 8.34 4.15
CA THR A 171 8.61 8.33 5.23
C THR A 171 8.75 7.09 6.12
N ARG A 172 9.27 5.98 5.58
CA ARG A 172 9.73 4.80 6.30
C ARG A 172 10.91 4.15 5.57
N THR A 173 11.77 3.49 6.31
CA THR A 173 12.96 2.79 5.79
C THR A 173 12.99 1.32 6.17
N SER A 174 11.94 0.85 6.82
CA SER A 174 11.77 -0.54 7.25
C SER A 174 10.28 -0.89 7.30
N GLU A 175 9.99 -2.11 7.69
CA GLU A 175 8.62 -2.61 7.83
C GLU A 175 7.99 -2.09 9.13
N VAL A 176 7.68 -0.80 9.15
CA VAL A 176 7.03 -0.10 10.27
C VAL A 176 5.75 0.57 9.81
N ASP A 177 4.80 0.68 10.73
CA ASP A 177 3.55 1.41 10.50
C ASP A 177 3.78 2.92 10.63
N VAL A 178 3.42 3.65 9.59
CA VAL A 178 3.43 5.12 9.58
C VAL A 178 2.08 5.62 9.08
N ASP A 179 1.32 6.24 9.95
CA ASP A 179 0.04 6.86 9.59
C ASP A 179 0.17 7.91 8.48
N LEU A 180 -0.93 8.21 7.78
CA LEU A 180 -0.93 9.18 6.67
C LEU A 180 -0.55 10.61 7.09
N PRO A 181 -1.00 11.17 8.25
CA PRO A 181 -0.61 12.53 8.65
C PRO A 181 0.89 12.71 8.89
N PRO A 182 1.64 11.81 9.55
CA PRO A 182 3.09 11.87 9.66
C PRO A 182 3.82 11.89 8.32
N ARG A 183 3.35 11.13 7.31
CA ARG A 183 3.93 11.12 5.95
C ARG A 183 3.87 12.50 5.31
N VAL A 184 2.70 13.12 5.38
CA VAL A 184 2.47 14.50 4.90
C VAL A 184 3.28 15.51 5.70
N ALA A 185 3.32 15.36 7.03
CA ALA A 185 4.06 16.27 7.90
C ALA A 185 5.56 16.27 7.61
N LEU A 186 6.16 15.08 7.37
CA LEU A 186 7.56 14.99 6.95
C LEU A 186 7.81 15.82 5.68
N ALA A 187 6.98 15.64 4.65
CA ALA A 187 7.13 16.35 3.38
C ALA A 187 6.99 17.86 3.54
N ASN A 188 5.95 18.32 4.23
CA ASN A 188 5.66 19.74 4.39
C ASN A 188 6.71 20.43 5.30
N ASN A 189 7.12 19.80 6.40
CA ASN A 189 8.08 20.34 7.34
C ASN A 189 9.52 20.39 6.79
N SER A 190 9.87 19.42 5.94
CA SER A 190 11.18 19.42 5.26
C SER A 190 11.28 20.42 4.12
N ARG A 191 10.17 21.08 3.76
CA ARG A 191 10.08 21.95 2.58
C ARG A 191 10.56 21.26 1.31
N ALA A 192 10.18 20.01 1.13
CA ALA A 192 10.57 19.24 -0.02
C ALA A 192 10.10 19.91 -1.33
N ASP A 193 10.90 19.76 -2.38
CA ASP A 193 10.56 20.26 -3.71
C ASP A 193 9.55 19.36 -4.42
N LEU A 194 9.59 18.04 -4.12
CA LEU A 194 8.70 17.03 -4.70
C LEU A 194 8.32 16.00 -3.65
N PHE A 195 7.15 15.37 -3.85
CA PHE A 195 6.66 14.23 -3.09
C PHE A 195 6.23 13.12 -4.03
N LEU A 196 6.71 11.90 -3.81
CA LEU A 196 6.35 10.71 -4.58
C LEU A 196 5.95 9.58 -3.64
N SER A 197 4.66 9.23 -3.64
CA SER A 197 4.16 8.03 -2.97
C SER A 197 4.22 6.85 -3.94
N ILE A 198 4.70 5.70 -3.46
CA ILE A 198 4.92 4.49 -4.26
C ILE A 198 4.00 3.39 -3.73
N HIS A 199 3.20 2.86 -4.64
CA HIS A 199 2.18 1.84 -4.43
C HIS A 199 2.22 0.76 -5.52
N ALA A 200 1.55 -0.34 -5.27
CA ALA A 200 1.27 -1.37 -6.27
C ALA A 200 -0.20 -1.78 -6.16
N ASN A 201 -0.91 -1.55 -7.23
CA ASN A 201 -2.37 -1.68 -7.32
C ASN A 201 -2.83 -3.14 -7.15
N ALA A 202 -4.09 -3.32 -6.89
CA ALA A 202 -4.72 -4.63 -6.86
C ALA A 202 -6.18 -4.56 -7.27
N LEU A 203 -6.65 -5.67 -7.82
CA LEU A 203 -8.05 -5.96 -7.99
C LEU A 203 -8.32 -7.34 -7.34
N SER A 204 -9.41 -7.98 -7.69
CA SER A 204 -9.65 -9.35 -7.24
C SER A 204 -8.67 -10.35 -7.88
N LEU A 205 -8.19 -11.32 -7.12
CA LEU A 205 -7.39 -12.44 -7.64
C LEU A 205 -8.15 -13.26 -8.70
N SER A 206 -9.49 -13.12 -8.80
CA SER A 206 -10.29 -13.68 -9.89
C SER A 206 -10.21 -12.89 -11.19
N ARG A 207 -9.51 -11.75 -11.20
CA ARG A 207 -9.30 -10.88 -12.35
C ARG A 207 -7.81 -10.65 -12.63
N PRO A 208 -7.04 -11.72 -12.87
CA PRO A 208 -5.60 -11.60 -13.16
C PRO A 208 -5.32 -10.97 -14.54
N ASP A 209 -6.37 -10.80 -15.34
CA ASP A 209 -6.36 -10.09 -16.61
C ASP A 209 -6.18 -8.57 -16.46
N VAL A 210 -6.42 -8.01 -15.26
CA VAL A 210 -6.26 -6.58 -15.01
C VAL A 210 -4.83 -6.28 -14.60
N ASN A 211 -4.17 -5.49 -15.43
CA ASN A 211 -2.77 -5.10 -15.32
C ASN A 211 -2.60 -3.63 -15.71
N GLY A 212 -1.41 -3.11 -15.54
CA GLY A 212 -1.01 -1.81 -16.06
C GLY A 212 -0.59 -0.81 -15.01
N ILE A 213 0.10 0.19 -15.48
CA ILE A 213 0.71 1.25 -14.69
C ILE A 213 -0.18 2.48 -14.72
N GLU A 214 -0.39 3.11 -13.55
CA GLU A 214 -1.10 4.39 -13.45
C GLU A 214 -0.45 5.31 -12.40
N THR A 215 -0.56 6.61 -12.63
CA THR A 215 -0.02 7.59 -11.71
C THR A 215 -1.08 8.64 -11.38
N PHE A 216 -1.27 8.90 -10.10
CA PHE A 216 -2.27 9.85 -9.63
C PHE A 216 -1.65 11.17 -9.21
N TYR A 217 -2.38 12.27 -9.48
CA TYR A 217 -2.06 13.61 -9.03
C TYR A 217 -3.30 14.31 -8.47
N PHE A 218 -3.10 15.37 -7.69
CA PHE A 218 -4.20 16.19 -7.17
C PHE A 218 -4.08 17.64 -7.67
N GLU A 219 -5.12 18.10 -8.35
CA GLU A 219 -5.45 19.46 -8.83
C GLU A 219 -4.34 20.28 -9.53
N SER A 220 -3.12 20.37 -9.02
CA SER A 220 -2.12 21.30 -9.53
C SER A 220 -1.51 20.88 -10.88
N ALA A 221 -1.25 21.85 -11.76
CA ALA A 221 -0.57 21.60 -13.02
C ALA A 221 0.85 21.02 -12.83
N ARG A 222 1.55 21.44 -11.75
CA ARG A 222 2.89 20.91 -11.42
C ARG A 222 2.81 19.44 -10.98
N SER A 223 1.81 19.07 -10.19
CA SER A 223 1.57 17.67 -9.80
C SER A 223 1.20 16.81 -11.01
N ARG A 224 0.39 17.34 -11.95
CA ARG A 224 0.08 16.66 -13.21
C ARG A 224 1.35 16.40 -14.03
N ASN A 225 2.20 17.40 -14.21
CA ASN A 225 3.45 17.26 -14.96
C ASN A 225 4.38 16.23 -14.32
N LEU A 226 4.48 16.23 -12.98
CA LEU A 226 5.23 15.21 -12.25
C LEU A 226 4.65 13.81 -12.51
N ALA A 227 3.34 13.64 -12.37
CA ALA A 227 2.67 12.37 -12.59
C ALA A 227 2.85 11.85 -14.03
N GLN A 228 2.76 12.74 -15.02
CA GLN A 228 3.02 12.39 -16.43
C GLN A 228 4.46 11.93 -16.65
N ALA A 229 5.44 12.65 -16.11
CA ALA A 229 6.85 12.27 -16.24
C ALA A 229 7.14 10.92 -15.57
N VAL A 230 6.57 10.68 -14.38
CA VAL A 230 6.70 9.39 -13.69
C VAL A 230 6.04 8.26 -14.50
N GLN A 231 4.82 8.48 -15.01
CA GLN A 231 4.09 7.51 -15.84
C GLN A 231 4.89 7.11 -17.07
N GLU A 232 5.39 8.09 -17.81
CA GLU A 232 6.18 7.89 -19.03
C GLU A 232 7.44 7.06 -18.77
N GLN A 233 8.16 7.35 -17.67
CA GLN A 233 9.37 6.62 -17.34
C GLN A 233 9.09 5.19 -16.86
N MET A 234 8.03 4.97 -16.08
CA MET A 234 7.63 3.62 -15.67
C MET A 234 7.26 2.76 -16.88
N LEU A 235 6.53 3.31 -17.83
CA LEU A 235 6.16 2.61 -19.07
C LEU A 235 7.39 2.31 -19.94
N ALA A 236 8.36 3.21 -20.00
CA ALA A 236 9.57 3.02 -20.79
C ALA A 236 10.41 1.82 -20.32
N ILE A 237 10.36 1.48 -19.03
CA ILE A 237 11.10 0.34 -18.46
C ILE A 237 10.26 -0.92 -18.30
N SER A 238 8.95 -0.84 -18.57
CA SER A 238 8.00 -1.95 -18.44
C SER A 238 7.28 -2.20 -19.77
N PRO A 239 8.01 -2.59 -20.82
CA PRO A 239 7.42 -2.81 -22.13
C PRO A 239 6.42 -3.98 -22.05
N GLY A 240 5.18 -3.71 -22.46
CA GLY A 240 4.08 -4.68 -22.40
C GLY A 240 3.10 -4.46 -21.26
N SER A 241 3.45 -3.67 -20.24
CA SER A 241 2.48 -3.28 -19.23
C SER A 241 1.49 -2.25 -19.81
N PRO A 242 0.18 -2.44 -19.63
CA PRO A 242 -0.82 -1.49 -20.14
C PRO A 242 -0.65 -0.09 -19.55
N ASP A 243 -0.71 0.93 -20.41
CA ASP A 243 -0.75 2.33 -19.98
C ASP A 243 -2.17 2.69 -19.48
N ARG A 244 -2.30 2.95 -18.19
CA ARG A 244 -3.55 3.41 -17.57
C ARG A 244 -3.59 4.94 -17.39
N GLY A 245 -2.48 5.60 -17.65
CA GLY A 245 -2.32 7.05 -17.71
C GLY A 245 -2.08 7.74 -16.37
N ALA A 246 -1.67 9.02 -16.48
CA ALA A 246 -1.63 9.93 -15.35
C ALA A 246 -3.03 10.55 -15.14
N ARG A 247 -3.62 10.36 -13.94
CA ARG A 247 -5.03 10.68 -13.67
C ARG A 247 -5.22 11.48 -12.39
N PRO A 248 -6.28 12.30 -12.29
CA PRO A 248 -6.60 12.95 -11.02
C PRO A 248 -7.03 11.92 -9.96
N GLY A 249 -6.52 12.07 -8.74
CA GLY A 249 -6.86 11.23 -7.60
C GLY A 249 -6.91 12.02 -6.29
N ARG A 250 -7.79 11.64 -5.37
CA ARG A 250 -8.00 12.35 -4.09
C ARG A 250 -7.34 11.63 -2.91
N PHE A 251 -6.20 10.99 -3.13
CA PHE A 251 -5.47 10.31 -2.06
C PHE A 251 -4.98 11.31 -1.01
N PHE A 252 -5.04 10.93 0.25
CA PHE A 252 -4.75 11.82 1.37
C PHE A 252 -3.36 12.45 1.25
N VAL A 253 -2.33 11.64 0.95
CA VAL A 253 -0.93 12.09 0.94
C VAL A 253 -0.66 13.11 -0.16
N ILE A 254 -1.17 12.91 -1.38
CA ILE A 254 -0.96 13.86 -2.49
C ILE A 254 -1.88 15.09 -2.44
N ARG A 255 -2.97 14.99 -1.67
CA ARG A 255 -3.90 16.13 -1.48
C ARG A 255 -3.47 17.09 -0.37
N ARG A 256 -2.71 16.60 0.61
CA ARG A 256 -2.33 17.36 1.81
C ARG A 256 -0.89 17.85 1.79
N THR A 257 -0.07 17.37 0.89
CA THR A 257 1.27 17.93 0.63
C THR A 257 1.16 19.23 -0.16
N VAL A 258 2.06 20.18 0.11
CA VAL A 258 2.00 21.54 -0.48
C VAL A 258 2.90 21.70 -1.70
N MET A 259 3.81 20.76 -1.94
CA MET A 259 4.68 20.71 -3.12
C MET A 259 4.01 19.89 -4.23
N PRO A 260 4.56 19.89 -5.47
CA PRO A 260 4.15 18.95 -6.50
C PRO A 260 4.23 17.51 -6.00
N ALA A 261 3.13 16.78 -6.11
CA ALA A 261 2.98 15.44 -5.53
C ALA A 261 2.34 14.48 -6.53
N ALA A 262 2.83 13.25 -6.55
CA ALA A 262 2.27 12.15 -7.32
C ALA A 262 2.22 10.87 -6.48
N LEU A 263 1.29 9.97 -6.83
CA LEU A 263 1.19 8.61 -6.31
C LEU A 263 1.27 7.67 -7.50
N ALA A 264 2.31 6.84 -7.50
CA ALA A 264 2.58 5.88 -8.56
C ALA A 264 2.06 4.49 -8.16
N GLU A 265 1.23 3.92 -9.00
CA GLU A 265 0.82 2.51 -8.97
C GLU A 265 1.65 1.77 -10.02
N MET A 266 2.68 1.06 -9.57
CA MET A 266 3.71 0.50 -10.45
C MET A 266 3.24 -0.70 -11.28
N GLY A 267 2.05 -1.21 -11.00
CA GLY A 267 1.43 -2.38 -11.60
C GLY A 267 0.47 -3.03 -10.62
N PHE A 268 -0.19 -4.10 -11.02
CA PHE A 268 -1.13 -4.84 -10.18
C PHE A 268 -0.46 -6.08 -9.59
N VAL A 269 -0.31 -6.14 -8.26
CA VAL A 269 0.19 -7.35 -7.59
C VAL A 269 -0.74 -8.57 -7.78
N THR A 270 -1.97 -8.33 -8.23
CA THR A 270 -2.96 -9.36 -8.60
C THR A 270 -3.02 -9.61 -10.10
N GLY A 271 -2.26 -8.88 -10.90
CA GLY A 271 -2.22 -8.99 -12.35
C GLY A 271 -1.18 -10.00 -12.81
N GLN A 272 -1.53 -10.83 -13.78
CA GLN A 272 -0.65 -11.91 -14.26
C GLN A 272 0.60 -11.38 -15.00
N LEU A 273 0.51 -10.18 -15.59
CA LEU A 273 1.64 -9.57 -16.31
C LEU A 273 2.55 -8.75 -15.39
N ASP A 274 1.98 -8.17 -14.32
CA ASP A 274 2.65 -7.21 -13.47
C ASP A 274 3.27 -7.85 -12.20
N SER A 275 2.80 -9.06 -11.80
CA SER A 275 3.21 -9.76 -10.57
C SER A 275 4.41 -10.71 -10.74
#